data_bab410f5b649bd4c231dfe2e709a7f9d
#
_entry.id   bab410f5b649bd4c231dfe2e709a7f9d
#
_cell.length_a   1.000
_cell.length_b   1.000
_cell.length_c   1.000
_cell.angle_alpha   90.00
_cell.angle_beta   90.00
_cell.angle_gamma   90.00
#
_symmetry.space_group_name_H-M   'P 1'
#
loop_
_entity.id
_entity.type
_entity.pdbx_description
1 polymer ?
#
loop_
_entity_poly.entity_id
_entity_poly.type
_entity_poly.pdbx_seq_one_letter_code
_entity_poly.pdbx_strand_id
1 'polypeptide(L)' 'MSLYDFLESRIGSRIEIFLPNQFLQGVLVAAEEGYCTIDAENPSYIQPTERVSLILDNVTYFRLLSA' A
#
# COMPACT_ATOMS: atom_id res chain seq x y z
N MET A 1 14.66 -7.77 -10.96
CA MET A 1 13.32 -7.29 -10.63
C MET A 1 13.41 -6.24 -9.53
N SER A 2 12.80 -5.10 -9.73
CA SER A 2 12.78 -4.04 -8.72
C SER A 2 11.54 -4.14 -7.87
N LEU A 3 11.54 -3.43 -6.75
CA LEU A 3 10.34 -3.32 -5.90
C LEU A 3 9.18 -2.72 -6.69
N TYR A 4 9.46 -1.75 -7.55
CA TYR A 4 8.44 -1.15 -8.41
C TYR A 4 7.80 -2.22 -9.32
N ASP A 5 8.61 -3.04 -9.98
CA ASP A 5 8.09 -4.09 -10.86
C ASP A 5 7.20 -5.06 -10.09
N PHE A 6 7.64 -5.44 -8.89
CA PHE A 6 6.86 -6.34 -8.05
C PHE A 6 5.51 -5.72 -7.68
N LEU A 7 5.52 -4.47 -7.21
CA LEU A 7 4.29 -3.80 -6.81
C LEU A 7 3.35 -3.58 -7.98
N GLU A 8 3.89 -3.22 -9.15
CA GLU A 8 3.06 -3.04 -10.33
C GLU A 8 2.32 -4.33 -10.69
N SER A 9 2.98 -5.47 -10.52
CA SER A 9 2.33 -6.76 -10.79
C SER A 9 1.26 -7.11 -9.78
N ARG A 10 1.16 -6.38 -8.67
CA ARG A 10 0.21 -6.65 -7.58
C ARG A 10 -0.88 -5.59 -7.46
N ILE A 11 -1.01 -4.69 -8.41
CA ILE A 11 -2.09 -3.71 -8.41
C ILE A 11 -3.42 -4.44 -8.40
N GLY A 12 -4.33 -4.04 -7.52
CA GLY A 12 -5.62 -4.69 -7.32
C GLY A 12 -5.63 -5.68 -6.16
N SER A 13 -4.47 -6.00 -5.59
CA SER A 13 -4.37 -6.94 -4.48
C SER A 13 -4.41 -6.22 -3.15
N ARG A 14 -4.87 -6.93 -2.12
CA ARG A 14 -4.83 -6.39 -0.75
C ARG A 14 -3.40 -6.49 -0.25
N ILE A 15 -2.97 -5.45 0.43
CA ILE A 15 -1.60 -5.34 0.91
C ILE A 15 -1.59 -4.68 2.28
N GLU A 16 -0.65 -5.11 3.12
CA GLU A 16 -0.35 -4.46 4.39
C GLU A 16 0.99 -3.77 4.27
N ILE A 17 1.07 -2.53 4.74
CA ILE A 17 2.28 -1.73 4.64
C ILE A 17 2.69 -1.31 6.04
N PHE A 18 3.91 -1.67 6.41
CA PHE A 18 4.46 -1.37 7.72
C PHE A 18 5.46 -0.23 7.61
N LEU A 19 5.17 0.84 8.33
CA LEU A 19 5.99 2.04 8.42
C LEU A 19 6.54 2.12 9.84
N PRO A 20 7.60 2.91 10.08
CA PRO A 20 8.17 2.96 11.44
C PRO A 20 7.18 3.34 12.53
N ASN A 21 6.21 4.20 12.23
CA ASN A 21 5.30 4.72 13.24
C ASN A 21 3.84 4.37 12.98
N GLN A 22 3.54 3.61 11.93
CA GLN A 22 2.15 3.27 11.64
C GLN A 22 2.06 2.06 10.73
N PHE A 23 0.87 1.54 10.65
CA PHE A 23 0.51 0.40 9.82
C PHE A 23 -0.67 0.80 8.95
N LEU A 24 -0.61 0.44 7.68
CA LEU A 24 -1.69 0.70 6.74
C LEU A 24 -2.06 -0.60 6.03
N GLN A 25 -3.35 -0.76 5.77
CA GLN A 25 -3.87 -1.92 5.07
C GLN A 25 -4.90 -1.45 4.05
N GLY A 26 -4.87 -2.04 2.87
CA GLY A 26 -5.83 -1.70 1.83
C GLY A 26 -5.50 -2.37 0.52
N VAL A 27 -6.06 -1.80 -0.55
CA VAL A 27 -5.86 -2.32 -1.90
C VAL A 27 -4.84 -1.44 -2.62
N LEU A 28 -3.84 -2.07 -3.22
CA LEU A 28 -2.85 -1.35 -4.01
C LEU A 28 -3.49 -0.90 -5.32
N VAL A 29 -3.52 0.41 -5.56
CA VAL A 29 -4.17 0.96 -6.76
C VAL A 29 -3.20 1.51 -7.78
N ALA A 30 -1.98 1.87 -7.36
CA ALA A 30 -0.97 2.36 -8.30
C ALA A 30 0.43 2.14 -7.73
N ALA A 31 1.38 1.96 -8.61
CA ALA A 31 2.79 1.87 -8.25
C ALA A 31 3.58 2.72 -9.24
N GLU A 32 4.43 3.58 -8.73
CA GLU A 32 5.30 4.43 -9.52
C GLU A 32 6.72 4.27 -9.01
N GLU A 33 7.67 4.77 -9.77
CA GLU A 33 9.05 4.72 -9.33
C GLU A 33 9.19 5.62 -8.10
N GLY A 34 9.52 5.01 -6.97
CA GLY A 34 9.74 5.74 -5.72
C GLY A 34 8.54 5.86 -4.81
N TYR A 35 7.32 5.56 -5.26
CA TYR A 35 6.14 5.62 -4.40
C TYR A 35 5.03 4.69 -4.88
N CYS A 36 4.08 4.41 -3.98
CA CYS A 36 2.90 3.65 -4.32
C CYS A 36 1.67 4.32 -3.71
N THR A 37 0.50 3.96 -4.24
CA THR A 37 -0.77 4.50 -3.76
C THR A 37 -1.69 3.34 -3.42
N ILE A 38 -2.32 3.44 -2.24
CA ILE A 38 -3.29 2.43 -1.80
C ILE A 38 -4.60 3.09 -1.43
N ASP A 39 -5.68 2.32 -1.53
CA ASP A 39 -6.96 2.67 -0.91
C ASP A 39 -6.93 2.06 0.49
N ALA A 40 -6.49 2.85 1.46
CA ALA A 40 -6.31 2.40 2.83
C ALA A 40 -7.66 2.27 3.53
N GLU A 41 -7.85 1.17 4.24
CA GLU A 41 -9.05 0.96 5.04
C GLU A 41 -8.95 1.77 6.33
N ASN A 42 -10.02 2.47 6.66
CA ASN A 42 -10.07 3.25 7.88
C ASN A 42 -11.45 3.13 8.50
N PRO A 43 -11.63 2.19 9.44
CA PRO A 43 -12.95 1.93 10.03
C PRO A 43 -13.45 3.08 10.90
N SER A 44 -12.59 4.03 11.25
CA SER A 44 -12.97 5.17 12.11
C SER A 44 -13.66 6.30 11.33
N TYR A 45 -13.61 6.26 10.01
CA TYR A 45 -14.17 7.33 9.20
C TYR A 45 -15.49 6.91 8.59
N ILE A 46 -16.33 7.92 8.27
CA ILE A 46 -17.60 7.71 7.57
C ILE A 46 -17.32 7.04 6.21
N GLN A 47 -16.27 7.44 5.53
CA GLN A 47 -15.82 6.75 4.33
C GLN A 47 -14.89 5.61 4.74
N PRO A 48 -15.17 4.39 4.33
CA PRO A 48 -14.39 3.23 4.76
C PRO A 48 -12.99 3.14 4.15
N THR A 49 -12.70 3.93 3.12
CA THR A 49 -11.38 3.92 2.50
C THR A 49 -10.88 5.33 2.26
N GLU A 50 -9.58 5.49 2.28
CA GLU A 50 -8.91 6.75 2.00
C GLU A 50 -7.72 6.46 1.09
N ARG A 51 -7.58 7.24 0.03
CA ARG A 51 -6.46 7.05 -0.90
C ARG A 51 -5.22 7.73 -0.35
N VAL A 52 -4.16 6.94 -0.18
CA VAL A 52 -2.92 7.39 0.42
C VAL A 52 -1.75 7.04 -0.48
N SER A 53 -0.86 8.02 -0.72
CA SER A 53 0.39 7.79 -1.45
C SER A 53 1.53 7.68 -0.45
N LEU A 54 2.40 6.70 -0.65
CA LEU A 54 3.49 6.37 0.26
C LEU A 54 4.81 6.37 -0.48
N ILE A 55 5.82 7.01 0.13
CA ILE A 55 7.18 6.99 -0.39
C ILE A 55 7.81 5.65 -0.01
N LEU A 56 8.28 4.91 -1.01
CA LEU A 56 8.79 3.55 -0.79
C LEU A 56 9.98 3.50 0.18
N ASP A 57 10.83 4.52 0.15
CA ASP A 57 11.98 4.58 1.06
C ASP A 57 11.59 4.66 2.52
N ASN A 58 10.35 5.07 2.83
CA ASN A 58 9.88 5.18 4.21
C ASN A 58 9.21 3.91 4.70
N VAL A 59 9.03 2.93 3.85
CA VAL A 59 8.34 1.69 4.20
C VAL A 59 9.33 0.71 4.81
N THR A 60 8.96 0.14 5.96
CA THR A 60 9.76 -0.88 6.60
C THR A 60 9.67 -2.20 5.86
N TYR A 61 8.44 -2.66 5.59
CA TYR A 61 8.21 -3.82 4.74
C TYR A 61 6.75 -3.88 4.32
N PHE A 62 6.49 -4.71 3.31
CA PHE A 62 5.16 -4.99 2.80
C PHE A 62 4.79 -6.43 3.12
N ARG A 63 3.50 -6.67 3.28
CA ARG A 63 2.96 -8.01 3.40
C ARG A 63 1.76 -8.13 2.46
N LEU A 64 1.85 -9.08 1.53
CA LEU A 64 0.73 -9.33 0.63
C LEU A 64 -0.25 -10.27 1.28
N LEU A 65 -1.52 -9.94 1.18
CA LEU A 65 -2.58 -10.79 1.70
C LEU A 65 -3.09 -11.67 0.56
N SER A 66 -3.40 -12.90 0.89
CA SER A 66 -3.96 -13.82 -0.09
C SER A 66 -5.30 -13.29 -0.60
N ALA A 67 -5.48 -13.37 -1.89
CA ALA A 67 -6.74 -12.98 -2.49
C ALA A 67 -7.85 -13.96 -2.09
#